data_647a73d23f88ab52d98fe720c8c39858
#
_entry.id   647a73d23f88ab52d98fe720c8c39858
#
_cell.length_a   1.000
_cell.length_b   1.000
_cell.length_c   1.000
_cell.angle_alpha   90.00
_cell.angle_beta   90.00
_cell.angle_gamma   90.00
#
_symmetry.space_group_name_H-M   'P 1'
#
loop_
_entity.id
_entity.type
_entity.pdbx_description
1 polymer ?
#
loop_
_entity_poly.entity_id
_entity_poly.type
_entity_poly.pdbx_seq_one_letter_code
_entity_poly.pdbx_strand_id
1 'polypeptide(L)'
;MPALPLVIDSDTGSDDAVALLLAAAGGLGDVRAVTTVAGNVPLATATRNALISLETAGRTDIPVHPGCARPMVRSLSSAQHVHGEDGMGDIGLPDPVRAPEPSHAVDVLLGLPRDRPGELTLVTLAPLTNIAAALTRDPLLFTRYRHVYCMAGAADMRGNVAPTAEFNVWADPEAARIVTRAATPDKVTWVGWDVSRKDAVMAPEDQRRLERLGTPMATFAHRVNRTVADWARDVTGLAGYDLPDPVAMAVALKPELITEREQAHVDIAVGDQTRGQMIIDRRVTAPAPNLTLVRRVDEVGFKGLLFDTVARRIPTSVSLGARRGSGAAPWPGAPAAPAPGSRR
;
A
#
# COMPACT_ATOMS: atom_id res chain seq x y z
N MET A 1 16.25 -18.76 -3.42
CA MET A 1 16.83 -17.72 -2.55
C MET A 1 16.01 -17.70 -1.27
N PRO A 2 16.55 -17.32 -0.09
CA PRO A 2 15.73 -17.14 1.10
C PRO A 2 14.71 -16.02 0.87
N ALA A 3 13.55 -16.12 1.51
CA ALA A 3 12.51 -15.10 1.42
C ALA A 3 13.02 -13.77 1.99
N LEU A 4 12.63 -12.65 1.38
CA LEU A 4 13.06 -11.30 1.74
C LEU A 4 12.35 -10.86 3.04
N PRO A 5 13.08 -10.56 4.12
CA PRO A 5 12.46 -10.04 5.34
C PRO A 5 11.86 -8.65 5.11
N LEU A 6 10.54 -8.50 5.34
CA LEU A 6 9.76 -7.31 5.03
C LEU A 6 9.08 -6.70 6.25
N VAL A 7 9.02 -5.38 6.29
CA VAL A 7 8.04 -4.58 7.03
C VAL A 7 7.23 -3.80 6.01
N ILE A 8 5.92 -3.80 6.13
CA ILE A 8 5.01 -3.15 5.17
C ILE A 8 4.21 -2.09 5.90
N ASP A 9 4.17 -0.86 5.34
CA ASP A 9 3.30 0.24 5.82
C ASP A 9 2.21 0.49 4.78
N SER A 10 0.93 0.45 5.18
CA SER A 10 -0.22 0.40 4.28
C SER A 10 -1.41 1.16 4.87
N ASP A 11 -2.19 1.83 4.04
CA ASP A 11 -3.50 2.41 4.38
C ASP A 11 -4.67 1.57 3.85
N THR A 12 -4.46 0.32 3.74
CA THR A 12 -5.11 -0.82 3.10
C THR A 12 -6.45 -0.50 2.44
N GLY A 13 -6.33 -0.04 1.21
CA GLY A 13 -7.35 -0.04 0.19
C GLY A 13 -7.35 -1.35 -0.61
N SER A 14 -8.02 -1.34 -1.75
CA SER A 14 -8.23 -2.53 -2.58
C SER A 14 -6.96 -3.04 -3.26
N ASP A 15 -6.06 -2.18 -3.70
CA ASP A 15 -4.79 -2.54 -4.32
C ASP A 15 -3.72 -2.87 -3.28
N ASP A 16 -3.66 -2.15 -2.14
CA ASP A 16 -2.87 -2.58 -0.97
C ASP A 16 -3.17 -4.03 -0.58
N ALA A 17 -4.45 -4.40 -0.56
CA ALA A 17 -4.87 -5.76 -0.24
C ALA A 17 -4.22 -6.79 -1.18
N VAL A 18 -4.14 -6.49 -2.48
CA VAL A 18 -3.45 -7.35 -3.46
C VAL A 18 -1.93 -7.35 -3.24
N ALA A 19 -1.34 -6.22 -2.88
CA ALA A 19 0.07 -6.14 -2.53
C ALA A 19 0.41 -6.99 -1.30
N LEU A 20 -0.47 -7.01 -0.28
CA LEU A 20 -0.34 -7.89 0.89
C LEU A 20 -0.42 -9.38 0.52
N LEU A 21 -1.30 -9.77 -0.44
CA LEU A 21 -1.31 -11.15 -0.97
C LEU A 21 0.03 -11.50 -1.62
N LEU A 22 0.59 -10.60 -2.46
CA LEU A 22 1.90 -10.83 -3.10
C LEU A 22 3.00 -11.06 -2.08
N ALA A 23 3.06 -10.22 -1.06
CA ALA A 23 4.09 -10.31 -0.02
C ALA A 23 3.94 -11.56 0.84
N ALA A 24 2.71 -11.88 1.27
CA ALA A 24 2.46 -12.89 2.28
C ALA A 24 2.30 -14.31 1.71
N ALA A 25 1.72 -14.46 0.50
CA ALA A 25 1.43 -15.76 -0.13
C ALA A 25 2.35 -16.09 -1.31
N GLY A 26 3.06 -15.11 -1.88
CA GLY A 26 3.92 -15.28 -3.05
C GLY A 26 5.16 -16.17 -2.83
N GLY A 27 5.56 -16.40 -1.58
CA GLY A 27 6.73 -17.22 -1.21
C GLY A 27 8.08 -16.51 -1.38
N LEU A 28 8.08 -15.24 -1.79
CA LEU A 28 9.28 -14.40 -1.92
C LEU A 28 9.48 -13.50 -0.70
N GLY A 29 8.40 -13.13 0.00
CA GLY A 29 8.41 -12.28 1.18
C GLY A 29 8.37 -13.10 2.47
N ASP A 30 9.11 -12.62 3.47
CA ASP A 30 9.03 -13.04 4.88
C ASP A 30 8.55 -11.81 5.69
N VAL A 31 7.23 -11.61 5.69
CA VAL A 31 6.60 -10.43 6.30
C VAL A 31 6.69 -10.52 7.81
N ARG A 32 7.42 -9.60 8.44
CA ARG A 32 7.67 -9.54 9.89
C ARG A 32 6.63 -8.71 10.62
N ALA A 33 6.10 -7.69 9.98
CA ALA A 33 5.00 -6.88 10.48
C ALA A 33 4.33 -6.12 9.35
N VAL A 34 3.05 -5.82 9.51
CA VAL A 34 2.32 -4.80 8.75
C VAL A 34 2.00 -3.66 9.71
N THR A 35 2.37 -2.44 9.34
CA THR A 35 1.96 -1.21 10.02
C THR A 35 0.87 -0.53 9.21
N THR A 36 -0.09 0.12 9.86
CA THR A 36 -1.17 0.78 9.15
C THR A 36 -1.25 2.27 9.48
N VAL A 37 -1.75 3.05 8.52
CA VAL A 37 -1.91 4.51 8.60
C VAL A 37 -3.25 4.90 8.00
N ALA A 38 -3.78 6.07 8.33
CA ALA A 38 -4.95 6.60 7.65
C ALA A 38 -4.55 7.19 6.29
N GLY A 39 -5.32 6.87 5.25
CA GLY A 39 -5.12 7.37 3.89
C GLY A 39 -6.34 7.05 3.03
N ASN A 40 -6.30 5.98 2.24
CA ASN A 40 -7.42 5.49 1.42
C ASN A 40 -8.72 5.43 2.22
N VAL A 41 -8.60 5.00 3.49
CA VAL A 41 -9.69 4.91 4.47
C VAL A 41 -9.19 5.36 5.85
N PRO A 42 -10.09 5.60 6.82
CA PRO A 42 -9.69 5.85 8.21
C PRO A 42 -8.86 4.69 8.78
N LEU A 43 -7.95 4.99 9.72
CA LEU A 43 -7.00 4.03 10.32
C LEU A 43 -7.64 2.72 10.77
N ALA A 44 -8.80 2.79 11.46
CA ALA A 44 -9.48 1.59 11.95
C ALA A 44 -9.91 0.68 10.80
N THR A 45 -10.41 1.25 9.70
CA THR A 45 -10.80 0.53 8.48
C THR A 45 -9.56 -0.04 7.77
N ALA A 46 -8.48 0.76 7.62
CA ALA A 46 -7.22 0.29 7.04
C ALA A 46 -6.65 -0.92 7.80
N THR A 47 -6.67 -0.85 9.14
CA THR A 47 -6.20 -1.94 10.02
C THR A 47 -7.07 -3.19 9.87
N ARG A 48 -8.40 -3.03 9.83
CA ARG A 48 -9.33 -4.14 9.58
C ARG A 48 -9.05 -4.79 8.22
N ASN A 49 -8.88 -4.01 7.19
CA ASN A 49 -8.64 -4.47 5.83
C ASN A 49 -7.30 -5.20 5.69
N ALA A 50 -6.24 -4.73 6.36
CA ALA A 50 -4.95 -5.42 6.42
C ALA A 50 -5.08 -6.83 7.03
N LEU A 51 -5.79 -6.96 8.14
CA LEU A 51 -6.06 -8.25 8.78
C LEU A 51 -6.84 -9.19 7.86
N ILE A 52 -7.92 -8.72 7.20
CA ILE A 52 -8.71 -9.52 6.25
C ILE A 52 -7.83 -9.99 5.08
N SER A 53 -6.96 -9.12 4.56
CA SER A 53 -6.07 -9.46 3.45
C SER A 53 -5.07 -10.55 3.83
N LEU A 54 -4.50 -10.47 5.04
CA LEU A 54 -3.60 -11.50 5.58
C LEU A 54 -4.34 -12.81 5.87
N GLU A 55 -5.55 -12.77 6.40
CA GLU A 55 -6.39 -13.95 6.57
C GLU A 55 -6.73 -14.59 5.22
N THR A 56 -7.02 -13.79 4.19
CA THR A 56 -7.23 -14.27 2.83
C THR A 56 -5.97 -14.92 2.25
N ALA A 57 -4.77 -14.43 2.62
CA ALA A 57 -3.49 -15.03 2.29
C ALA A 57 -3.14 -16.28 3.11
N GLY A 58 -3.98 -16.68 4.10
CA GLY A 58 -3.70 -17.78 5.04
C GLY A 58 -2.59 -17.46 6.05
N ARG A 59 -2.30 -16.18 6.29
CA ARG A 59 -1.17 -15.71 7.12
C ARG A 59 -1.67 -14.94 8.35
N THR A 60 -2.42 -15.63 9.18
CA THR A 60 -2.89 -15.09 10.46
C THR A 60 -1.78 -14.93 11.53
N ASP A 61 -0.58 -15.39 11.24
CA ASP A 61 0.61 -15.27 12.10
C ASP A 61 1.28 -13.88 12.00
N ILE A 62 1.02 -13.11 10.94
CA ILE A 62 1.65 -11.80 10.71
C ILE A 62 0.97 -10.76 11.60
N PRO A 63 1.73 -10.03 12.46
CA PRO A 63 1.17 -8.98 13.31
C PRO A 63 0.84 -7.72 12.51
N VAL A 64 -0.27 -7.05 12.88
CA VAL A 64 -0.72 -5.77 12.32
C VAL A 64 -0.75 -4.70 13.40
N HIS A 65 -0.06 -3.59 13.17
CA HIS A 65 0.13 -2.51 14.16
C HIS A 65 -0.47 -1.21 13.68
N PRO A 66 -1.52 -0.69 14.34
CA PRO A 66 -2.10 0.63 14.00
C PRO A 66 -1.12 1.76 14.29
N GLY A 67 -1.11 2.78 13.42
CA GLY A 67 -0.25 3.95 13.53
C GLY A 67 -0.98 5.28 13.55
N CYS A 68 -0.56 6.21 12.68
CA CYS A 68 -1.10 7.56 12.63
C CYS A 68 -2.51 7.58 12.04
N ALA A 69 -3.46 8.18 12.77
CA ALA A 69 -4.86 8.29 12.36
C ALA A 69 -5.16 9.52 11.49
N ARG A 70 -4.16 10.36 11.23
CA ARG A 70 -4.29 11.61 10.45
C ARG A 70 -2.93 12.04 9.91
N PRO A 71 -2.89 12.83 8.82
CA PRO A 71 -1.69 13.48 8.33
C PRO A 71 -1.01 14.35 9.40
N MET A 72 0.28 14.67 9.20
CA MET A 72 1.07 15.46 10.17
C MET A 72 0.48 16.83 10.44
N VAL A 73 0.00 17.51 9.41
CA VAL A 73 -0.47 18.91 9.51
C VAL A 73 -1.91 19.05 9.03
N ARG A 74 -2.31 18.32 8.00
CA ARG A 74 -3.58 18.50 7.29
C ARG A 74 -4.70 17.65 7.88
N SER A 75 -5.94 18.00 7.56
CA SER A 75 -7.09 17.13 7.81
C SER A 75 -7.02 15.89 6.94
N LEU A 76 -7.48 14.76 7.46
CA LEU A 76 -7.61 13.54 6.69
C LEU A 76 -8.60 13.75 5.52
N SER A 77 -8.17 13.36 4.34
CA SER A 77 -9.00 13.24 3.15
C SER A 77 -8.84 11.82 2.62
N SER A 78 -9.90 11.04 2.64
CA SER A 78 -9.86 9.63 2.22
C SER A 78 -10.14 9.47 0.72
N ALA A 79 -9.79 8.30 0.18
CA ALA A 79 -10.08 7.90 -1.19
C ALA A 79 -11.25 6.89 -1.29
N GLN A 80 -12.22 6.94 -0.36
CA GLN A 80 -13.38 6.04 -0.35
C GLN A 80 -14.21 6.13 -1.64
N HIS A 81 -14.23 7.27 -2.31
CA HIS A 81 -14.86 7.42 -3.62
C HIS A 81 -14.18 6.60 -4.75
N VAL A 82 -12.98 6.09 -4.51
CA VAL A 82 -12.22 5.20 -5.43
C VAL A 82 -12.36 3.76 -5.00
N HIS A 83 -12.07 3.47 -3.72
CA HIS A 83 -11.93 2.11 -3.18
C HIS A 83 -13.23 1.56 -2.57
N GLY A 84 -14.32 2.34 -2.51
CA GLY A 84 -15.55 2.01 -1.76
C GLY A 84 -15.52 2.55 -0.33
N GLU A 85 -16.68 2.59 0.33
CA GLU A 85 -16.81 3.10 1.70
C GLU A 85 -15.99 2.28 2.70
N ASP A 86 -15.91 0.96 2.49
CA ASP A 86 -15.09 0.04 3.29
C ASP A 86 -13.63 -0.06 2.80
N GLY A 87 -13.27 0.60 1.69
CA GLY A 87 -11.96 0.54 1.06
C GLY A 87 -11.67 -0.76 0.32
N MET A 88 -12.64 -1.68 0.26
CA MET A 88 -12.49 -3.03 -0.31
C MET A 88 -13.58 -3.35 -1.34
N GLY A 89 -14.06 -2.30 -2.05
CA GLY A 89 -15.05 -2.44 -3.11
C GLY A 89 -16.48 -2.70 -2.62
N ASP A 90 -16.76 -2.48 -1.35
CA ASP A 90 -18.07 -2.66 -0.71
C ASP A 90 -18.67 -4.05 -0.95
N ILE A 91 -17.83 -5.08 -0.90
CA ILE A 91 -18.22 -6.47 -1.23
C ILE A 91 -18.74 -7.28 -0.03
N GLY A 92 -18.90 -6.63 1.13
CA GLY A 92 -19.47 -7.26 2.33
C GLY A 92 -18.55 -8.29 2.98
N LEU A 93 -17.27 -7.98 3.12
CA LEU A 93 -16.30 -8.85 3.77
C LEU A 93 -16.59 -8.98 5.27
N PRO A 94 -16.48 -10.20 5.84
CA PRO A 94 -16.63 -10.41 7.28
C PRO A 94 -15.54 -9.69 8.06
N ASP A 95 -15.78 -9.43 9.34
CA ASP A 95 -14.75 -8.92 10.22
C ASP A 95 -13.64 -9.97 10.42
N PRO A 96 -12.38 -9.52 10.58
CA PRO A 96 -11.25 -10.41 10.79
C PRO A 96 -11.37 -11.15 12.14
N VAL A 97 -10.84 -12.36 12.20
CA VAL A 97 -10.83 -13.17 13.41
C VAL A 97 -9.83 -12.65 14.43
N ARG A 98 -8.70 -12.10 13.94
CA ARG A 98 -7.64 -11.56 14.79
C ARG A 98 -7.83 -10.07 15.07
N ALA A 99 -7.46 -9.66 16.29
CA ALA A 99 -7.32 -8.25 16.65
C ALA A 99 -5.93 -7.73 16.22
N PRO A 100 -5.78 -6.41 16.00
CA PRO A 100 -4.47 -5.80 15.81
C PRO A 100 -3.64 -5.86 17.09
N GLU A 101 -2.33 -5.71 16.93
CA GLU A 101 -1.40 -5.60 18.05
C GLU A 101 -1.54 -4.24 18.77
N PRO A 102 -1.30 -4.19 20.08
CA PRO A 102 -1.47 -2.95 20.83
C PRO A 102 -0.35 -1.92 20.62
N SER A 103 0.81 -2.35 20.08
CA SER A 103 1.95 -1.46 19.85
C SER A 103 1.72 -0.55 18.66
N HIS A 104 2.13 0.71 18.80
CA HIS A 104 1.99 1.70 17.73
C HIS A 104 2.97 1.46 16.58
N ALA A 105 2.52 1.63 15.34
CA ALA A 105 3.30 1.44 14.12
C ALA A 105 4.68 2.10 14.15
N VAL A 106 4.79 3.34 14.63
CA VAL A 106 6.06 4.07 14.72
C VAL A 106 7.07 3.38 15.61
N ASP A 107 6.63 2.77 16.71
CA ASP A 107 7.53 2.05 17.62
C ASP A 107 8.06 0.76 16.96
N VAL A 108 7.23 0.09 16.17
CA VAL A 108 7.60 -1.09 15.39
C VAL A 108 8.59 -0.73 14.28
N LEU A 109 8.32 0.35 13.53
CA LEU A 109 9.19 0.85 12.46
C LEU A 109 10.59 1.26 12.99
N LEU A 110 10.68 1.69 14.24
CA LEU A 110 11.94 2.02 14.90
C LEU A 110 12.61 0.81 15.54
N GLY A 111 11.82 -0.09 16.16
CA GLY A 111 12.33 -1.21 16.95
C GLY A 111 12.91 -2.32 16.08
N LEU A 112 12.13 -2.84 15.14
CA LEU A 112 12.53 -3.98 14.32
C LEU A 112 13.88 -3.79 13.59
N PRO A 113 14.15 -2.65 12.91
CA PRO A 113 15.44 -2.47 12.24
C PRO A 113 16.60 -2.16 13.21
N ARG A 114 16.35 -1.80 14.47
CA ARG A 114 17.40 -1.70 15.51
C ARG A 114 17.86 -3.07 15.94
N ASP A 115 16.91 -4.02 16.07
CA ASP A 115 17.22 -5.39 16.45
C ASP A 115 17.89 -6.20 15.34
N ARG A 116 17.67 -5.79 14.08
CA ARG A 116 18.16 -6.43 12.85
C ARG A 116 18.70 -5.43 11.84
N PRO A 117 19.80 -4.72 12.14
CA PRO A 117 20.32 -3.66 11.29
C PRO A 117 20.71 -4.17 9.91
N GLY A 118 20.17 -3.55 8.86
CA GLY A 118 20.49 -3.87 7.46
C GLY A 118 19.86 -5.17 6.92
N GLU A 119 19.03 -5.88 7.71
CA GLU A 119 18.38 -7.11 7.25
C GLU A 119 17.01 -6.86 6.63
N LEU A 120 16.24 -5.94 7.19
CA LEU A 120 14.84 -5.71 6.83
C LEU A 120 14.71 -4.76 5.65
N THR A 121 13.82 -5.08 4.73
CA THR A 121 13.35 -4.16 3.69
C THR A 121 12.01 -3.56 4.13
N LEU A 122 11.88 -2.22 4.03
CA LEU A 122 10.64 -1.52 4.27
C LEU A 122 9.94 -1.27 2.92
N VAL A 123 8.66 -1.59 2.85
CA VAL A 123 7.80 -1.26 1.70
C VAL A 123 6.66 -0.39 2.20
N THR A 124 6.56 0.85 1.73
CA THR A 124 5.47 1.75 2.08
C THR A 124 4.54 1.91 0.88
N LEU A 125 3.26 1.67 1.10
CA LEU A 125 2.20 1.70 0.08
C LEU A 125 1.22 2.85 0.32
N ALA A 126 1.44 3.65 1.35
CA ALA A 126 0.51 4.58 1.97
C ALA A 126 1.08 6.02 2.03
N PRO A 127 0.28 7.02 2.47
CA PRO A 127 0.80 8.30 2.90
C PRO A 127 1.91 8.13 3.94
N LEU A 128 3.02 8.84 3.75
CA LEU A 128 4.28 8.59 4.48
C LEU A 128 4.29 9.09 5.94
N THR A 129 3.13 9.27 6.54
CA THR A 129 2.97 9.85 7.89
C THR A 129 3.69 9.03 8.97
N ASN A 130 3.52 7.70 8.99
CA ASN A 130 4.21 6.83 9.95
C ASN A 130 5.73 6.91 9.79
N ILE A 131 6.20 6.95 8.54
CA ILE A 131 7.63 6.99 8.21
C ILE A 131 8.24 8.33 8.62
N ALA A 132 7.56 9.43 8.34
CA ALA A 132 7.99 10.77 8.74
C ALA A 132 8.02 10.92 10.27
N ALA A 133 7.02 10.38 10.98
CA ALA A 133 7.01 10.35 12.44
C ALA A 133 8.18 9.52 13.01
N ALA A 134 8.50 8.38 12.38
CA ALA A 134 9.65 7.58 12.76
C ALA A 134 10.98 8.32 12.49
N LEU A 135 11.13 8.97 11.33
CA LEU A 135 12.31 9.78 10.99
C LEU A 135 12.51 10.99 11.91
N THR A 136 11.42 11.59 12.39
CA THR A 136 11.49 12.69 13.38
C THR A 136 12.09 12.20 14.70
N ARG A 137 11.86 10.94 15.06
CA ARG A 137 12.42 10.31 16.28
C ARG A 137 13.81 9.71 16.07
N ASP A 138 14.11 9.21 14.88
CA ASP A 138 15.42 8.66 14.49
C ASP A 138 15.78 9.07 13.05
N PRO A 139 16.53 10.17 12.87
CA PRO A 139 16.94 10.64 11.54
C PRO A 139 17.80 9.64 10.75
N LEU A 140 18.35 8.61 11.42
CA LEU A 140 19.14 7.56 10.78
C LEU A 140 18.31 6.32 10.44
N LEU A 141 16.98 6.38 10.50
CA LEU A 141 16.08 5.27 10.26
C LEU A 141 16.42 4.49 8.98
N PHE A 142 16.60 5.18 7.86
CA PHE A 142 16.85 4.52 6.58
C PHE A 142 18.19 3.79 6.51
N THR A 143 19.17 4.20 7.30
CA THR A 143 20.46 3.48 7.38
C THR A 143 20.33 2.12 8.07
N ARG A 144 19.29 1.94 8.89
CA ARG A 144 19.03 0.70 9.61
C ARG A 144 18.28 -0.33 8.76
N TYR A 145 17.56 0.12 7.73
CA TYR A 145 16.93 -0.78 6.76
C TYR A 145 17.93 -1.20 5.67
N ARG A 146 17.74 -2.39 5.14
CA ARG A 146 18.45 -2.86 3.96
C ARG A 146 18.17 -1.94 2.77
N HIS A 147 16.87 -1.71 2.53
CA HIS A 147 16.35 -0.83 1.48
C HIS A 147 14.93 -0.38 1.83
N VAL A 148 14.48 0.72 1.25
CA VAL A 148 13.13 1.27 1.41
C VAL A 148 12.53 1.46 0.03
N TYR A 149 11.39 0.83 -0.22
CA TYR A 149 10.58 1.04 -1.42
C TYR A 149 9.32 1.81 -1.04
N CYS A 150 8.99 2.85 -1.80
CA CYS A 150 7.79 3.64 -1.58
C CYS A 150 6.93 3.65 -2.85
N MET A 151 5.67 3.26 -2.75
CA MET A 151 4.67 3.65 -3.72
C MET A 151 4.32 5.11 -3.43
N ALA A 152 4.79 6.04 -4.25
CA ALA A 152 4.61 7.46 -3.98
C ALA A 152 4.82 8.33 -5.23
N GLY A 153 3.96 9.31 -5.40
CA GLY A 153 4.10 10.38 -6.37
C GLY A 153 3.88 9.98 -7.83
N ALA A 154 4.13 10.92 -8.73
CA ALA A 154 4.05 10.73 -10.17
C ALA A 154 5.15 11.54 -10.86
N ALA A 155 6.18 10.85 -11.35
CA ALA A 155 7.37 11.50 -11.90
C ALA A 155 7.13 12.14 -13.29
N ASP A 156 6.02 11.83 -13.95
CA ASP A 156 5.57 12.47 -15.19
C ASP A 156 4.64 13.67 -14.94
N MET A 157 4.45 14.05 -13.67
CA MET A 157 3.61 15.19 -13.25
C MET A 157 2.14 15.04 -13.63
N ARG A 158 1.63 13.82 -13.79
CA ARG A 158 0.21 13.53 -14.01
C ARG A 158 -0.34 12.85 -12.76
N GLY A 159 -1.25 13.53 -12.06
CA GLY A 159 -1.81 13.03 -10.80
C GLY A 159 -3.15 12.30 -10.94
N ASN A 160 -3.59 11.68 -9.86
CA ASN A 160 -4.87 10.99 -9.71
C ASN A 160 -5.84 11.73 -8.79
N VAL A 161 -5.35 12.52 -7.85
CA VAL A 161 -6.17 13.30 -6.91
C VAL A 161 -6.15 14.79 -7.21
N ALA A 162 -5.10 15.27 -7.85
CA ALA A 162 -4.96 16.62 -8.35
C ALA A 162 -4.22 16.56 -9.71
N PRO A 163 -4.22 17.62 -10.52
CA PRO A 163 -3.62 17.56 -11.87
C PRO A 163 -2.19 17.05 -11.91
N THR A 164 -1.39 17.31 -10.86
CA THR A 164 0.04 16.98 -10.82
C THR A 164 0.46 16.20 -9.59
N ALA A 165 -0.49 15.74 -8.76
CA ALA A 165 -0.19 15.05 -7.52
C ALA A 165 -0.88 13.68 -7.44
N GLU A 166 -0.11 12.70 -7.00
CA GLU A 166 -0.56 11.37 -6.62
C GLU A 166 -1.03 11.38 -5.17
N PHE A 167 -2.00 10.51 -4.84
CA PHE A 167 -2.74 10.54 -3.59
C PHE A 167 -1.86 10.40 -2.34
N ASN A 168 -0.93 9.45 -2.28
CA ASN A 168 -0.11 9.22 -1.07
C ASN A 168 0.71 10.46 -0.71
N VAL A 169 1.30 11.11 -1.73
CA VAL A 169 2.05 12.35 -1.54
C VAL A 169 1.13 13.53 -1.28
N TRP A 170 -0.03 13.58 -1.93
CA TRP A 170 -1.00 14.66 -1.72
C TRP A 170 -1.68 14.60 -0.35
N ALA A 171 -1.95 13.40 0.17
CA ALA A 171 -2.60 13.20 1.47
C ALA A 171 -1.75 13.79 2.62
N ASP A 172 -0.43 13.54 2.59
CA ASP A 172 0.51 14.11 3.57
C ASP A 172 1.82 14.59 2.91
N PRO A 173 1.79 15.74 2.20
CA PRO A 173 2.95 16.26 1.50
C PRO A 173 4.08 16.68 2.45
N GLU A 174 3.76 17.06 3.67
CA GLU A 174 4.73 17.40 4.71
C GLU A 174 5.52 16.15 5.11
N ALA A 175 4.85 15.02 5.30
CA ALA A 175 5.51 13.73 5.56
C ALA A 175 6.38 13.29 4.38
N ALA A 176 5.85 13.36 3.15
CA ALA A 176 6.59 13.02 1.95
C ALA A 176 7.86 13.88 1.80
N ARG A 177 7.79 15.17 2.13
CA ARG A 177 8.93 16.08 2.11
C ARG A 177 9.98 15.75 3.18
N ILE A 178 9.57 15.31 4.37
CA ILE A 178 10.50 14.82 5.40
C ILE A 178 11.23 13.58 4.88
N VAL A 179 10.50 12.66 4.28
CA VAL A 179 11.07 11.41 3.71
C VAL A 179 12.07 11.70 2.60
N THR A 180 11.74 12.58 1.63
CA THR A 180 12.67 12.92 0.53
C THR A 180 13.94 13.58 1.03
N ARG A 181 13.87 14.39 2.10
CA ARG A 181 15.03 15.05 2.70
C ARG A 181 15.95 14.11 3.48
N ALA A 182 15.41 13.01 4.01
CA ALA A 182 16.17 12.00 4.73
C ALA A 182 16.69 10.89 3.80
N ALA A 183 16.22 10.85 2.57
CA ALA A 183 16.52 9.79 1.61
C ALA A 183 17.88 9.94 0.97
N THR A 184 18.45 8.79 0.54
CA THR A 184 19.61 8.71 -0.34
C THR A 184 19.29 7.70 -1.46
N PRO A 185 19.81 7.88 -2.68
CA PRO A 185 19.38 7.08 -3.84
C PRO A 185 19.80 5.61 -3.77
N ASP A 186 20.76 5.26 -2.94
CA ASP A 186 21.18 3.89 -2.64
C ASP A 186 20.28 3.19 -1.63
N LYS A 187 19.51 3.94 -0.85
CA LYS A 187 18.62 3.42 0.21
C LYS A 187 17.15 3.50 -0.12
N VAL A 188 16.72 4.51 -0.89
CA VAL A 188 15.29 4.78 -1.11
C VAL A 188 14.94 4.77 -2.59
N THR A 189 14.00 3.90 -2.95
CA THR A 189 13.46 3.78 -4.30
C THR A 189 11.97 4.09 -4.29
N TRP A 190 11.54 5.01 -5.16
CA TRP A 190 10.12 5.30 -5.36
C TRP A 190 9.62 4.66 -6.65
N VAL A 191 8.43 4.05 -6.56
CA VAL A 191 7.65 3.50 -7.67
C VAL A 191 6.40 4.36 -7.77
N GLY A 192 6.39 5.28 -8.72
CA GLY A 192 5.31 6.26 -8.86
C GLY A 192 4.08 5.70 -9.57
N TRP A 193 2.97 6.42 -9.45
CA TRP A 193 1.72 6.11 -10.16
C TRP A 193 1.89 6.11 -11.70
N ASP A 194 2.85 6.86 -12.22
CA ASP A 194 3.18 6.85 -13.65
C ASP A 194 3.73 5.50 -14.13
N VAL A 195 4.30 4.68 -13.23
CA VAL A 195 4.75 3.32 -13.54
C VAL A 195 3.54 2.38 -13.66
N SER A 196 2.63 2.40 -12.68
CA SER A 196 1.47 1.51 -12.69
C SER A 196 0.55 1.74 -13.88
N ARG A 197 0.34 3.00 -14.27
CA ARG A 197 -0.45 3.35 -15.46
C ARG A 197 0.15 2.85 -16.78
N LYS A 198 1.44 2.55 -16.81
CA LYS A 198 2.12 2.07 -18.02
C LYS A 198 2.30 0.55 -18.01
N ASP A 199 2.72 0.01 -16.87
CA ASP A 199 3.30 -1.33 -16.80
C ASP A 199 2.52 -2.27 -15.83
N ALA A 200 1.43 -1.79 -15.17
CA ALA A 200 0.64 -2.60 -14.23
C ALA A 200 -0.87 -2.48 -14.44
N VAL A 201 -1.31 -2.26 -15.68
CA VAL A 201 -2.73 -2.17 -16.02
C VAL A 201 -3.33 -3.56 -16.15
N MET A 202 -4.39 -3.80 -15.39
CA MET A 202 -5.25 -4.99 -15.46
C MET A 202 -6.31 -4.76 -16.53
N ALA A 203 -5.99 -5.15 -17.76
CA ALA A 203 -6.91 -5.08 -18.88
C ALA A 203 -8.13 -6.01 -18.66
N PRO A 204 -9.24 -5.84 -19.41
CA PRO A 204 -10.42 -6.72 -19.27
C PRO A 204 -10.10 -8.21 -19.39
N GLU A 205 -9.07 -8.59 -20.16
CA GLU A 205 -8.63 -9.97 -20.27
C GLU A 205 -7.97 -10.47 -19.00
N ASP A 206 -7.14 -9.65 -18.34
CA ASP A 206 -6.50 -9.97 -17.05
C ASP A 206 -7.55 -10.17 -15.96
N GLN A 207 -8.58 -9.31 -15.96
CA GLN A 207 -9.72 -9.41 -15.03
C GLN A 207 -10.47 -10.73 -15.22
N ARG A 208 -10.79 -11.10 -16.49
CA ARG A 208 -11.38 -12.40 -16.81
C ARG A 208 -10.48 -13.58 -16.43
N ARG A 209 -9.16 -13.40 -16.48
CA ARG A 209 -8.20 -14.42 -16.01
C ARG A 209 -8.29 -14.62 -14.51
N LEU A 210 -8.39 -13.55 -13.71
CA LEU A 210 -8.63 -13.64 -12.25
C LEU A 210 -9.92 -14.40 -11.93
N GLU A 211 -11.01 -14.10 -12.62
CA GLU A 211 -12.29 -14.81 -12.46
C GLU A 211 -12.14 -16.32 -12.75
N ARG A 212 -11.50 -16.68 -13.88
CA ARG A 212 -11.32 -18.08 -14.28
C ARG A 212 -10.44 -18.88 -13.34
N LEU A 213 -9.49 -18.26 -12.63
CA LEU A 213 -8.66 -18.95 -11.64
C LEU A 213 -9.48 -19.52 -10.48
N GLY A 214 -10.54 -18.83 -10.04
CA GLY A 214 -11.51 -19.33 -9.07
C GLY A 214 -10.92 -19.66 -7.68
N THR A 215 -9.66 -19.31 -7.41
CA THR A 215 -9.07 -19.48 -6.08
C THR A 215 -9.62 -18.40 -5.13
N PRO A 216 -9.59 -18.61 -3.80
CA PRO A 216 -10.00 -17.58 -2.85
C PRO A 216 -9.25 -16.26 -3.04
N MET A 217 -7.93 -16.28 -3.23
CA MET A 217 -7.12 -15.08 -3.44
C MET A 217 -7.42 -14.39 -4.78
N ALA A 218 -7.59 -15.14 -5.87
CA ALA A 218 -7.93 -14.55 -7.17
C ALA A 218 -9.33 -13.92 -7.15
N THR A 219 -10.30 -14.60 -6.54
CA THR A 219 -11.66 -14.07 -6.36
C THR A 219 -11.65 -12.80 -5.50
N PHE A 220 -10.89 -12.81 -4.42
CA PHE A 220 -10.72 -11.65 -3.55
C PHE A 220 -10.10 -10.48 -4.32
N ALA A 221 -8.92 -10.68 -4.96
CA ALA A 221 -8.22 -9.66 -5.73
C ALA A 221 -9.10 -9.05 -6.85
N HIS A 222 -9.91 -9.87 -7.52
CA HIS A 222 -10.85 -9.39 -8.53
C HIS A 222 -11.97 -8.54 -7.92
N ARG A 223 -12.60 -9.02 -6.85
CA ARG A 223 -13.80 -8.39 -6.28
C ARG A 223 -13.50 -7.09 -5.55
N VAL A 224 -12.38 -6.99 -4.80
CA VAL A 224 -12.04 -5.76 -4.06
C VAL A 224 -11.73 -4.59 -4.98
N ASN A 225 -11.27 -4.85 -6.21
CA ASN A 225 -10.95 -3.81 -7.20
C ASN A 225 -12.13 -3.41 -8.11
N ARG A 226 -13.36 -3.85 -7.81
CA ARG A 226 -14.52 -3.56 -8.67
C ARG A 226 -14.81 -2.07 -8.74
N THR A 227 -14.84 -1.36 -7.61
CA THR A 227 -15.08 0.09 -7.58
C THR A 227 -13.95 0.87 -8.26
N VAL A 228 -12.69 0.42 -8.08
CA VAL A 228 -11.54 1.00 -8.79
C VAL A 228 -11.67 0.85 -10.30
N ALA A 229 -12.13 -0.30 -10.79
CA ALA A 229 -12.34 -0.53 -12.21
C ALA A 229 -13.41 0.41 -12.81
N ASP A 230 -14.48 0.69 -12.07
CA ASP A 230 -15.50 1.65 -12.46
C ASP A 230 -14.95 3.08 -12.46
N TRP A 231 -14.27 3.49 -11.39
CA TRP A 231 -13.62 4.80 -11.29
C TRP A 231 -12.56 5.01 -12.39
N ALA A 232 -11.69 4.00 -12.64
CA ALA A 232 -10.63 4.10 -13.64
C ALA A 232 -11.21 4.34 -15.04
N ARG A 233 -12.27 3.63 -15.41
CA ARG A 233 -12.97 3.84 -16.69
C ARG A 233 -13.47 5.27 -16.85
N ASP A 234 -14.06 5.83 -15.80
CA ASP A 234 -14.76 7.11 -15.85
C ASP A 234 -13.81 8.31 -15.69
N VAL A 235 -12.68 8.15 -14.98
CA VAL A 235 -11.78 9.25 -14.59
C VAL A 235 -10.41 9.18 -15.29
N THR A 236 -9.80 8.01 -15.40
CA THR A 236 -8.42 7.91 -15.94
C THR A 236 -8.35 7.66 -17.43
N GLY A 237 -9.42 7.13 -18.02
CA GLY A 237 -9.46 6.71 -19.43
C GLY A 237 -8.60 5.48 -19.73
N LEU A 238 -8.21 4.72 -18.72
CA LEU A 238 -7.50 3.45 -18.91
C LEU A 238 -8.44 2.38 -19.46
N ALA A 239 -7.91 1.47 -20.26
CA ALA A 239 -8.65 0.29 -20.76
C ALA A 239 -8.89 -0.79 -19.69
N GLY A 240 -8.67 -0.47 -18.44
CA GLY A 240 -8.81 -1.31 -17.25
C GLY A 240 -8.49 -0.46 -16.02
N TYR A 241 -8.00 -1.08 -14.97
CA TYR A 241 -7.48 -0.38 -13.79
C TYR A 241 -6.02 -0.76 -13.56
N ASP A 242 -5.28 0.13 -12.98
CA ASP A 242 -3.87 -0.11 -12.64
C ASP A 242 -3.70 -0.53 -11.17
N LEU A 243 -2.56 -1.14 -10.87
CA LEU A 243 -2.22 -1.70 -9.58
C LEU A 243 -0.91 -1.08 -9.04
N PRO A 244 -0.95 0.16 -8.50
CA PRO A 244 0.24 0.87 -8.03
C PRO A 244 0.94 0.16 -6.87
N ASP A 245 0.24 -0.28 -5.85
CA ASP A 245 0.82 -0.95 -4.70
C ASP A 245 1.36 -2.35 -5.03
N PRO A 246 0.62 -3.19 -5.78
CA PRO A 246 1.16 -4.47 -6.21
C PRO A 246 2.42 -4.37 -7.06
N VAL A 247 2.56 -3.37 -7.95
CA VAL A 247 3.79 -3.22 -8.73
C VAL A 247 4.95 -2.73 -7.88
N ALA A 248 4.71 -1.85 -6.91
CA ALA A 248 5.72 -1.42 -5.95
C ALA A 248 6.20 -2.59 -5.06
N MET A 249 5.26 -3.42 -4.59
CA MET A 249 5.57 -4.64 -3.85
C MET A 249 6.34 -5.65 -4.73
N ALA A 250 5.94 -5.86 -5.97
CA ALA A 250 6.63 -6.75 -6.90
C ALA A 250 8.08 -6.31 -7.16
N VAL A 251 8.31 -5.00 -7.33
CA VAL A 251 9.65 -4.41 -7.45
C VAL A 251 10.49 -4.65 -6.19
N ALA A 252 9.91 -4.52 -5.00
CA ALA A 252 10.62 -4.81 -3.76
C ALA A 252 11.01 -6.29 -3.63
N LEU A 253 10.11 -7.21 -4.02
CA LEU A 253 10.34 -8.66 -3.99
C LEU A 253 11.28 -9.14 -5.09
N LYS A 254 11.26 -8.51 -6.26
CA LYS A 254 12.02 -8.84 -7.46
C LYS A 254 12.55 -7.58 -8.15
N PRO A 255 13.64 -6.97 -7.64
CA PRO A 255 14.20 -5.74 -8.21
C PRO A 255 14.62 -5.86 -9.69
N GLU A 256 14.83 -7.08 -10.16
CA GLU A 256 15.12 -7.38 -11.58
C GLU A 256 13.94 -7.06 -12.52
N LEU A 257 12.74 -6.84 -11.98
CA LEU A 257 11.60 -6.34 -12.78
C LEU A 257 11.78 -4.89 -13.24
N ILE A 258 12.67 -4.13 -12.61
CA ILE A 258 12.96 -2.74 -13.02
C ILE A 258 13.70 -2.77 -14.36
N THR A 259 13.09 -2.23 -15.42
CA THR A 259 13.70 -2.11 -16.75
C THR A 259 14.28 -0.73 -17.01
N GLU A 260 13.76 0.29 -16.33
CA GLU A 260 14.27 1.67 -16.43
C GLU A 260 14.18 2.37 -15.07
N ARG A 261 15.25 3.06 -14.67
CA ARG A 261 15.30 3.87 -13.45
C ARG A 261 16.21 5.09 -13.64
N GLU A 262 15.97 6.13 -12.84
CA GLU A 262 16.82 7.31 -12.76
C GLU A 262 17.13 7.66 -11.30
N GLN A 263 18.27 8.26 -11.03
CA GLN A 263 18.54 8.93 -9.77
C GLN A 263 18.33 10.42 -9.97
N ALA A 264 17.50 11.03 -9.11
CA ALA A 264 17.13 12.42 -9.24
C ALA A 264 17.07 13.13 -7.89
N HIS A 265 17.22 14.46 -7.91
CA HIS A 265 16.86 15.28 -6.76
C HIS A 265 15.39 15.59 -6.80
N VAL A 266 14.68 15.19 -5.77
CA VAL A 266 13.22 15.33 -5.64
C VAL A 266 12.92 16.14 -4.39
N ASP A 267 12.11 17.19 -4.52
CA ASP A 267 11.43 17.87 -3.41
C ASP A 267 9.91 17.76 -3.61
N ILE A 268 9.14 18.01 -2.56
CA ILE A 268 7.67 17.94 -2.58
C ILE A 268 7.10 19.33 -2.32
N ALA A 269 6.20 19.76 -3.17
CA ALA A 269 5.46 21.00 -2.98
C ALA A 269 4.39 20.83 -1.89
N VAL A 270 4.41 21.71 -0.90
CA VAL A 270 3.45 21.72 0.22
C VAL A 270 2.44 22.86 0.13
N GLY A 271 2.59 23.78 -0.84
CA GLY A 271 1.68 24.90 -1.06
C GLY A 271 0.34 24.43 -1.64
N ASP A 272 -0.75 25.13 -1.30
CA ASP A 272 -2.12 24.69 -1.59
C ASP A 272 -2.39 24.42 -3.09
N GLN A 273 -1.86 25.26 -3.98
CA GLN A 273 -2.07 25.11 -5.44
C GLN A 273 -1.28 23.95 -6.06
N THR A 274 -0.16 23.57 -5.45
CA THR A 274 0.77 22.55 -5.94
C THR A 274 0.94 21.41 -4.93
N ARG A 275 0.02 21.30 -3.99
CA ARG A 275 0.04 20.31 -2.91
C ARG A 275 0.34 18.92 -3.45
N GLY A 276 1.41 18.30 -2.93
CA GLY A 276 1.79 16.94 -3.27
C GLY A 276 2.48 16.76 -4.62
N GLN A 277 2.72 17.85 -5.38
CA GLN A 277 3.48 17.77 -6.62
C GLN A 277 4.92 17.37 -6.35
N MET A 278 5.42 16.36 -7.06
CA MET A 278 6.85 16.04 -7.12
C MET A 278 7.60 17.07 -7.96
N ILE A 279 8.61 17.68 -7.38
CA ILE A 279 9.51 18.61 -8.06
C ILE A 279 10.81 17.87 -8.34
N ILE A 280 11.01 17.44 -9.59
CA ILE A 280 12.23 16.73 -10.01
C ILE A 280 13.15 17.74 -10.68
N ASP A 281 14.28 18.03 -10.03
CA ASP A 281 15.26 18.97 -10.57
C ASP A 281 16.21 18.26 -11.55
N ARG A 282 16.05 18.56 -12.83
CA ARG A 282 16.88 18.01 -13.93
C ARG A 282 17.87 19.04 -14.52
N ARG A 283 18.06 20.16 -13.85
CA ARG A 283 19.05 21.16 -14.30
C ARG A 283 20.48 20.64 -14.06
N VAL A 284 21.43 21.12 -14.85
CA VAL A 284 22.86 20.79 -14.64
C VAL A 284 23.36 21.21 -13.25
N THR A 285 22.74 22.24 -12.67
CA THR A 285 23.03 22.78 -11.34
C THR A 285 22.18 22.16 -10.23
N ALA A 286 21.43 21.08 -10.52
CA ALA A 286 20.63 20.40 -9.52
C ALA A 286 21.47 19.92 -8.34
N PRO A 287 20.93 19.92 -7.13
CA PRO A 287 21.59 19.24 -6.01
C PRO A 287 21.82 17.75 -6.29
N ALA A 288 22.68 17.11 -5.51
CA ALA A 288 22.90 15.68 -5.62
C ALA A 288 21.57 14.90 -5.52
N PRO A 289 21.42 13.80 -6.28
CA PRO A 289 20.22 12.96 -6.18
C PRO A 289 19.96 12.48 -4.76
N ASN A 290 18.68 12.46 -4.36
CA ASN A 290 18.24 11.93 -3.08
C ASN A 290 17.35 10.69 -3.20
N LEU A 291 16.87 10.38 -4.40
CA LEU A 291 16.00 9.22 -4.66
C LEU A 291 16.44 8.45 -5.91
N THR A 292 16.18 7.15 -5.91
CA THR A 292 16.04 6.35 -7.13
C THR A 292 14.56 6.31 -7.51
N LEU A 293 14.24 6.72 -8.73
CA LEU A 293 12.90 6.68 -9.30
C LEU A 293 12.82 5.54 -10.31
N VAL A 294 11.88 4.62 -10.13
CA VAL A 294 11.53 3.62 -11.14
C VAL A 294 10.75 4.33 -12.26
N ARG A 295 11.09 4.04 -13.52
CA ARG A 295 10.46 4.64 -14.68
C ARG A 295 9.66 3.62 -15.50
N ARG A 296 10.14 2.37 -15.55
CA ARG A 296 9.51 1.24 -16.23
C ARG A 296 9.76 -0.07 -15.49
N VAL A 297 8.81 -0.95 -15.60
CA VAL A 297 8.83 -2.31 -15.04
C VAL A 297 8.48 -3.31 -16.15
N ASP A 298 9.02 -4.52 -16.08
CA ASP A 298 8.60 -5.64 -16.92
C ASP A 298 7.14 -6.03 -16.59
N GLU A 299 6.21 -5.59 -17.43
CA GLU A 299 4.77 -5.87 -17.30
C GLU A 299 4.48 -7.37 -17.28
N VAL A 300 5.14 -8.15 -18.15
CA VAL A 300 4.92 -9.60 -18.24
C VAL A 300 5.40 -10.30 -16.97
N GLY A 301 6.59 -9.92 -16.50
CA GLY A 301 7.16 -10.43 -15.25
C GLY A 301 6.31 -10.06 -14.03
N PHE A 302 5.81 -8.83 -13.95
CA PHE A 302 4.89 -8.39 -12.89
C PHE A 302 3.59 -9.19 -12.90
N LYS A 303 2.90 -9.26 -14.04
CA LYS A 303 1.63 -10.00 -14.17
C LYS A 303 1.83 -11.51 -13.93
N GLY A 304 2.95 -12.06 -14.37
CA GLY A 304 3.32 -13.44 -14.07
C GLY A 304 3.38 -13.69 -12.57
N LEU A 305 4.13 -12.86 -11.82
CA LEU A 305 4.23 -12.95 -10.36
C LEU A 305 2.85 -12.83 -9.68
N LEU A 306 2.03 -11.87 -10.11
CA LEU A 306 0.68 -11.66 -9.59
C LEU A 306 -0.19 -12.91 -9.77
N PHE A 307 -0.31 -13.39 -11.00
CA PHE A 307 -1.15 -14.54 -11.32
C PHE A 307 -0.66 -15.83 -10.65
N ASP A 308 0.65 -16.07 -10.61
CA ASP A 308 1.23 -17.23 -9.93
C ASP A 308 0.96 -17.19 -8.43
N THR A 309 0.95 -15.99 -7.81
CA THR A 309 0.63 -15.83 -6.40
C THR A 309 -0.84 -16.13 -6.12
N VAL A 310 -1.76 -15.46 -6.83
CA VAL A 310 -3.20 -15.60 -6.55
C VAL A 310 -3.77 -16.94 -7.02
N ALA A 311 -3.06 -17.68 -7.89
CA ALA A 311 -3.43 -19.05 -8.28
C ALA A 311 -3.13 -20.09 -7.19
N ARG A 312 -2.31 -19.76 -6.18
CA ARG A 312 -1.97 -20.69 -5.09
C ARG A 312 -3.20 -21.06 -4.28
N ARG A 313 -3.33 -22.33 -3.95
CA ARG A 313 -4.33 -22.81 -2.99
C ARG A 313 -3.70 -22.80 -1.61
N ILE A 314 -4.33 -22.08 -0.70
CA ILE A 314 -3.94 -22.10 0.71
C ILE A 314 -4.40 -23.44 1.29
N PRO A 315 -3.54 -24.18 2.01
CA PRO A 315 -3.98 -25.39 2.71
C PRO A 315 -5.16 -25.06 3.65
N THR A 316 -6.22 -25.81 3.58
CA THR A 316 -7.47 -25.61 4.34
C THR A 316 -7.35 -25.93 5.85
N SER A 317 -6.22 -25.62 6.50
CA SER A 317 -6.08 -25.73 7.95
C SER A 317 -6.78 -24.61 8.72
N VAL A 318 -7.26 -23.57 8.03
CA VAL A 318 -8.12 -22.54 8.58
C VAL A 318 -9.46 -22.64 7.84
N SER A 319 -10.33 -23.55 8.29
CA SER A 319 -11.73 -23.49 7.90
C SER A 319 -12.25 -22.12 8.35
N LEU A 320 -12.68 -21.30 7.43
CA LEU A 320 -13.60 -20.20 7.67
C LEU A 320 -14.88 -20.84 8.24
N GLY A 321 -14.84 -21.11 9.54
CA GLY A 321 -15.94 -21.70 10.28
C GLY A 321 -17.11 -20.75 10.13
N ALA A 322 -18.14 -21.17 9.41
CA ALA A 322 -19.47 -20.59 9.46
C ALA A 322 -19.96 -20.65 10.92
N ARG A 323 -19.51 -19.73 11.76
CA ARG A 323 -20.10 -19.51 13.07
C ARG A 323 -21.36 -18.66 12.87
N ARG A 324 -22.48 -19.35 12.84
CA ARG A 324 -23.80 -18.74 13.13
C ARG A 324 -23.71 -18.16 14.55
N GLY A 325 -23.99 -16.86 14.67
CA GLY A 325 -24.37 -16.07 15.81
C GLY A 325 -24.07 -16.62 17.20
N SER A 326 -22.97 -16.15 17.79
CA SER A 326 -22.84 -16.02 19.24
C SER A 326 -22.14 -14.69 19.47
N GLY A 327 -22.72 -13.78 20.29
CA GLY A 327 -22.36 -12.40 20.51
C GLY A 327 -20.88 -12.14 20.76
N ALA A 328 -20.14 -11.97 19.71
CA ALA A 328 -18.80 -11.38 19.75
C ALA A 328 -18.95 -9.88 20.01
N ALA A 329 -18.12 -9.33 20.88
CA ALA A 329 -18.03 -7.88 21.06
C ALA A 329 -17.74 -7.22 19.72
N PRO A 330 -18.39 -6.07 19.40
CA PRO A 330 -18.13 -5.38 18.14
C PRO A 330 -16.66 -5.01 18.03
N TRP A 331 -16.12 -5.07 16.83
CA TRP A 331 -14.78 -4.66 16.48
C TRP A 331 -14.44 -3.28 17.10
N PRO A 332 -13.31 -3.08 17.79
CA PRO A 332 -12.94 -1.78 18.37
C PRO A 332 -12.70 -0.78 17.24
N GLY A 333 -13.66 0.04 16.90
CA GLY A 333 -13.64 0.98 15.77
C GLY A 333 -14.79 0.83 14.80
N ALA A 334 -15.69 -0.13 15.03
CA ALA A 334 -16.94 -0.20 14.27
C ALA A 334 -17.75 1.09 14.47
N PRO A 335 -18.26 1.73 13.38
CA PRO A 335 -19.17 2.86 13.52
C PRO A 335 -20.38 2.41 14.34
N ALA A 336 -20.79 3.26 15.31
CA ALA A 336 -21.95 2.98 16.14
C ALA A 336 -23.15 2.70 15.24
N ALA A 337 -23.84 1.57 15.49
CA ALA A 337 -25.07 1.24 14.78
C ALA A 337 -26.07 2.40 14.94
N PRO A 338 -26.77 2.83 13.87
CA PRO A 338 -27.79 3.86 13.99
C PRO A 338 -28.86 3.41 14.97
N ALA A 339 -29.18 4.28 15.92
CA ALA A 339 -30.24 4.03 16.90
C ALA A 339 -31.55 3.70 16.16
N PRO A 340 -32.35 2.72 16.63
CA PRO A 340 -33.62 2.36 15.99
C PRO A 340 -34.54 3.59 16.01
N GLY A 341 -34.80 4.14 14.83
CA GLY A 341 -35.66 5.30 14.66
C GLY A 341 -37.05 5.06 15.21
N SER A 342 -37.46 5.85 16.19
CA SER A 342 -38.85 5.99 16.60
C SER A 342 -39.68 6.54 15.43
N ARG A 343 -40.43 5.70 14.76
CA ARG A 343 -41.46 6.17 13.85
C ARG A 343 -42.52 6.88 14.71
N ARG A 344 -42.72 8.16 14.47
CA ARG A 344 -43.98 8.88 14.72
C ARG A 344 -44.45 9.50 13.42
#